data_100cc0d8b5748de69ffd0dfb79b0add6
#
_entry.id   100cc0d8b5748de69ffd0dfb79b0add6
#
_cell.length_a   1.000
_cell.length_b   1.000
_cell.length_c   1.000
_cell.angle_alpha   90.00
_cell.angle_beta   90.00
_cell.angle_gamma   90.00
#
_symmetry.space_group_name_H-M   'P 1'
#
loop_
_entity.id
_entity.type
_entity.pdbx_description
1 polymer ?
#
loop_
_entity_poly.entity_id
_entity_poly.type
_entity_poly.pdbx_seq_one_letter_code
_entity_poly.pdbx_strand_id
1 'polypeptide(L)'
;MPRSSGPLTLTALCAVLVSVAACAPQDDAPTDTATPAATAGPACSKDKLPTRTAGKLTVATDEPAYAPWFTDNKPESGEGFEAAVAYAVAGKLGYAPGDVTWARVKFDTAVAPGPKNFDFDINQFSITEERKRAVDFSSPYHLVRQAVIAPKSGKIAGKKSLADLRGAKLGAQVGTTSYQAITQVIKPKTKPQVYNSNDDAKKALQNGQIDGLVVDLPTAFYITGAELTDTTIVGQLPQVGAPEAFGLLLDRGSPLTACVSGAVDQLRGDGTIKKLEQKWLAQVAGATELT
;
A
#
# COMPACT_ATOMS: atom_id res chain seq x y z
N MET A 1 -65.87 45.71 -1.52
CA MET A 1 -66.24 47.12 -1.87
C MET A 1 -65.00 47.96 -1.83
N PRO A 2 -64.78 48.95 -2.63
CA PRO A 2 -64.78 48.95 -4.10
C PRO A 2 -63.44 49.37 -4.70
N ARG A 3 -63.21 49.02 -5.96
CA ARG A 3 -62.97 49.86 -7.13
C ARG A 3 -61.80 50.88 -7.04
N SER A 4 -60.94 51.07 -8.04
CA SER A 4 -61.13 51.36 -9.48
C SER A 4 -59.75 51.35 -10.15
N SER A 5 -59.57 50.74 -11.26
CA SER A 5 -59.67 51.21 -12.64
C SER A 5 -58.68 52.28 -13.14
N GLY A 6 -57.82 51.90 -14.04
CA GLY A 6 -57.70 52.44 -15.38
C GLY A 6 -56.50 53.34 -15.67
N PRO A 7 -56.28 53.73 -16.92
CA PRO A 7 -55.49 52.92 -17.88
C PRO A 7 -54.40 53.77 -18.61
N LEU A 8 -53.64 53.07 -19.46
CA LEU A 8 -52.98 53.53 -20.72
C LEU A 8 -52.17 54.82 -20.75
N THR A 9 -50.93 54.73 -21.19
CA THR A 9 -50.58 55.26 -22.54
C THR A 9 -49.19 54.81 -22.99
N LEU A 10 -49.15 54.46 -24.21
CA LEU A 10 -48.07 54.06 -25.09
C LEU A 10 -47.26 55.29 -25.54
N THR A 11 -45.91 55.25 -25.50
CA THR A 11 -45.10 56.07 -26.41
C THR A 11 -43.75 55.36 -26.67
N ALA A 12 -43.54 55.01 -27.92
CA ALA A 12 -42.31 54.54 -28.49
C ALA A 12 -41.31 55.69 -28.70
N LEU A 13 -40.04 55.50 -28.36
CA LEU A 13 -38.98 56.35 -28.89
C LEU A 13 -37.74 55.54 -29.14
N CYS A 14 -37.34 55.41 -30.40
CA CYS A 14 -36.06 54.87 -30.81
C CYS A 14 -34.92 55.76 -30.41
N ALA A 15 -33.87 55.21 -29.79
CA ALA A 15 -32.58 55.82 -29.69
C ALA A 15 -31.49 54.83 -30.00
N VAL A 16 -30.75 55.13 -31.04
CA VAL A 16 -29.53 54.47 -31.52
C VAL A 16 -28.46 54.65 -30.47
N LEU A 17 -27.81 53.59 -30.02
CA LEU A 17 -26.64 53.65 -29.17
C LEU A 17 -25.46 52.90 -29.81
N VAL A 18 -24.44 53.71 -30.00
CA VAL A 18 -23.09 53.40 -30.47
C VAL A 18 -22.40 52.43 -29.50
N SER A 19 -21.92 51.29 -30.01
CA SER A 19 -21.08 50.38 -29.27
C SER A 19 -19.66 50.88 -29.13
N VAL A 20 -19.27 51.16 -27.89
CA VAL A 20 -17.85 51.34 -27.50
C VAL A 20 -17.36 50.03 -26.94
N ALA A 21 -16.45 49.38 -27.65
CA ALA A 21 -15.72 48.20 -27.18
C ALA A 21 -14.68 48.65 -26.14
N ALA A 22 -14.89 48.33 -24.87
CA ALA A 22 -13.87 48.42 -23.83
C ALA A 22 -13.21 47.05 -23.69
N CYS A 23 -11.91 46.95 -24.04
CA CYS A 23 -11.05 45.82 -23.68
C CYS A 23 -10.74 45.93 -22.20
N ALA A 24 -11.27 45.00 -21.41
CA ALA A 24 -10.78 44.73 -20.06
C ALA A 24 -9.83 43.49 -20.12
N PRO A 25 -8.71 43.48 -19.39
CA PRO A 25 -7.87 42.29 -19.29
C PRO A 25 -8.61 41.21 -18.52
N GLN A 26 -8.67 40.02 -19.10
CA GLN A 26 -9.21 38.83 -18.45
C GLN A 26 -8.08 38.26 -17.61
N ASP A 27 -8.21 38.27 -16.29
CA ASP A 27 -7.36 37.53 -15.39
C ASP A 27 -7.61 36.03 -15.64
N ASP A 28 -6.60 35.35 -16.17
CA ASP A 28 -6.58 33.89 -16.29
C ASP A 28 -6.52 33.28 -14.88
N ALA A 29 -7.66 32.82 -14.40
CA ALA A 29 -7.70 31.92 -13.27
C ALA A 29 -6.99 30.61 -13.66
N PRO A 30 -6.12 30.05 -12.82
CA PRO A 30 -5.50 28.77 -13.11
C PRO A 30 -6.58 27.72 -13.20
N THR A 31 -6.77 27.16 -14.38
CA THR A 31 -7.56 25.96 -14.58
C THR A 31 -6.86 24.82 -13.88
N ASP A 32 -7.39 24.37 -12.74
CA ASP A 32 -7.01 23.09 -12.14
C ASP A 32 -7.25 22.01 -13.18
N THR A 33 -6.17 21.66 -13.88
CA THR A 33 -6.14 20.51 -14.77
C THR A 33 -6.10 19.28 -13.84
N ALA A 34 -7.28 18.79 -13.47
CA ALA A 34 -7.41 17.46 -12.91
C ALA A 34 -6.75 16.49 -13.92
N THR A 35 -5.60 15.95 -13.54
CA THR A 35 -4.91 14.91 -14.30
C THR A 35 -5.92 13.76 -14.47
N PRO A 36 -6.31 13.38 -15.71
CA PRO A 36 -7.23 12.27 -15.91
C PRO A 36 -6.60 11.03 -15.30
N ALA A 37 -7.34 10.31 -14.44
CA ALA A 37 -6.98 8.97 -14.02
C ALA A 37 -6.62 8.17 -15.27
N ALA A 38 -5.38 7.69 -15.35
CA ALA A 38 -4.91 6.94 -16.50
C ALA A 38 -5.78 5.68 -16.66
N THR A 39 -6.76 5.75 -17.53
CA THR A 39 -7.45 4.57 -18.01
C THR A 39 -6.41 3.71 -18.72
N ALA A 40 -6.24 2.44 -18.30
CA ALA A 40 -5.40 1.50 -19.02
C ALA A 40 -5.88 1.42 -20.46
N GLY A 41 -5.23 2.20 -21.34
CA GLY A 41 -5.55 2.31 -22.75
C GLY A 41 -5.03 1.10 -23.53
N PRO A 42 -5.23 1.07 -24.86
CA PRO A 42 -4.76 -0.01 -25.75
C PRO A 42 -3.27 -0.35 -25.62
N ALA A 43 -2.46 0.56 -25.08
CA ALA A 43 -1.04 0.37 -24.84
C ALA A 43 -0.72 -0.61 -23.70
N CYS A 44 -1.67 -0.88 -22.79
CA CYS A 44 -1.50 -1.77 -21.63
C CYS A 44 -2.13 -3.16 -21.84
N SER A 45 -2.44 -3.54 -23.11
CA SER A 45 -2.91 -4.89 -23.41
C SER A 45 -1.77 -5.92 -23.43
N LYS A 46 -2.05 -7.16 -23.03
CA LYS A 46 -1.11 -8.29 -22.96
C LYS A 46 -0.13 -8.35 -24.15
N ASP A 47 -0.65 -8.19 -25.38
CA ASP A 47 0.15 -8.33 -26.61
C ASP A 47 1.14 -7.15 -26.85
N LYS A 48 1.00 -6.05 -26.10
CA LYS A 48 1.82 -4.85 -26.20
C LYS A 48 2.71 -4.61 -25.00
N LEU A 49 2.52 -5.38 -23.93
CA LEU A 49 3.31 -5.25 -22.73
C LEU A 49 4.70 -5.90 -22.92
N PRO A 50 5.79 -5.16 -22.72
CA PRO A 50 7.13 -5.69 -22.85
C PRO A 50 7.54 -6.48 -21.60
N THR A 51 6.83 -7.59 -21.34
CA THR A 51 7.16 -8.51 -20.25
C THR A 51 8.41 -9.29 -20.52
N ARG A 52 9.05 -9.81 -19.50
CA ARG A 52 10.30 -10.61 -19.59
C ARG A 52 10.16 -11.83 -20.50
N THR A 53 9.01 -12.45 -20.46
CA THR A 53 8.66 -13.57 -21.37
C THR A 53 7.41 -13.17 -22.13
N ALA A 54 7.50 -13.10 -23.43
CA ALA A 54 6.35 -12.74 -24.28
C ALA A 54 5.11 -13.58 -23.97
N GLY A 55 3.97 -12.93 -23.72
CA GLY A 55 2.71 -13.59 -23.41
C GLY A 55 2.61 -14.17 -22.01
N LYS A 56 3.63 -14.03 -21.16
CA LYS A 56 3.63 -14.43 -19.74
C LYS A 56 3.89 -13.23 -18.85
N LEU A 57 3.37 -13.30 -17.62
CA LEU A 57 3.62 -12.31 -16.57
C LEU A 57 4.38 -13.01 -15.43
N THR A 58 5.62 -12.60 -15.21
CA THR A 58 6.45 -13.13 -14.12
C THR A 58 6.25 -12.27 -12.88
N VAL A 59 5.55 -12.82 -11.89
CA VAL A 59 5.33 -12.18 -10.58
C VAL A 59 6.31 -12.78 -9.58
N ALA A 60 6.93 -11.96 -8.76
CA ALA A 60 7.82 -12.40 -7.69
C ALA A 60 7.18 -12.24 -6.31
N THR A 61 7.66 -13.03 -5.36
CA THR A 61 7.47 -12.88 -3.91
C THR A 61 8.58 -13.61 -3.16
N ASP A 62 8.71 -13.40 -1.84
CA ASP A 62 9.72 -14.05 -1.02
C ASP A 62 9.44 -15.55 -0.79
N GLU A 63 10.40 -16.24 -0.20
CA GLU A 63 10.29 -17.59 0.31
C GLU A 63 10.89 -17.67 1.73
N PRO A 64 10.05 -18.02 2.74
CA PRO A 64 8.63 -18.34 2.63
C PRO A 64 7.73 -17.10 2.41
N ALA A 65 6.65 -17.29 1.65
CA ALA A 65 5.56 -16.33 1.51
C ALA A 65 4.54 -16.56 2.63
N TYR A 66 4.35 -15.56 3.50
CA TYR A 66 3.63 -15.70 4.75
C TYR A 66 2.12 -15.41 4.61
N ALA A 67 1.31 -16.11 5.42
CA ALA A 67 -0.07 -15.74 5.62
C ALA A 67 -0.17 -14.45 6.49
N PRO A 68 -1.23 -13.64 6.34
CA PRO A 68 -2.41 -13.85 5.50
C PRO A 68 -2.22 -13.39 4.04
N TRP A 69 -1.01 -13.00 3.68
CA TRP A 69 -0.64 -12.49 2.35
C TRP A 69 -0.67 -13.60 1.30
N PHE A 70 -0.17 -14.77 1.65
CA PHE A 70 -0.15 -15.99 0.84
C PHE A 70 -0.53 -17.19 1.71
N THR A 71 -1.39 -18.07 1.21
CA THR A 71 -1.76 -19.30 1.92
C THR A 71 -0.73 -20.38 1.65
N ASP A 72 -0.30 -21.11 2.70
CA ASP A 72 0.56 -22.29 2.64
C ASP A 72 1.89 -22.10 1.86
N ASN A 73 2.42 -20.88 1.82
CA ASN A 73 3.60 -20.55 1.00
C ASN A 73 3.43 -20.91 -0.49
N LYS A 74 2.18 -20.84 -1.02
CA LYS A 74 1.82 -21.19 -2.39
C LYS A 74 1.21 -20.01 -3.14
N PRO A 75 2.01 -19.05 -3.63
CA PRO A 75 1.48 -17.88 -4.33
C PRO A 75 0.70 -18.22 -5.60
N GLU A 76 1.04 -19.36 -6.24
CA GLU A 76 0.37 -19.88 -7.43
C GLU A 76 -1.08 -20.32 -7.16
N SER A 77 -1.47 -20.54 -5.92
CA SER A 77 -2.85 -20.87 -5.55
C SER A 77 -3.84 -19.72 -5.76
N GLY A 78 -3.35 -18.47 -5.78
CA GLY A 78 -4.20 -17.28 -5.75
C GLY A 78 -4.87 -17.03 -4.40
N GLU A 79 -4.53 -17.81 -3.37
CA GLU A 79 -5.07 -17.69 -2.02
C GLU A 79 -4.14 -16.88 -1.11
N GLY A 80 -4.75 -16.01 -0.31
CA GLY A 80 -4.09 -14.95 0.44
C GLY A 80 -4.29 -13.58 -0.22
N PHE A 81 -4.12 -12.52 0.56
CA PHE A 81 -4.43 -11.17 0.09
C PHE A 81 -3.58 -10.79 -1.14
N GLU A 82 -2.26 -10.92 -1.04
CA GLU A 82 -1.35 -10.51 -2.11
C GLU A 82 -1.36 -11.45 -3.31
N ALA A 83 -1.52 -12.76 -3.08
CA ALA A 83 -1.72 -13.71 -4.19
C ALA A 83 -2.96 -13.30 -5.01
N ALA A 84 -4.07 -13.00 -4.35
CA ALA A 84 -5.31 -12.58 -5.01
C ALA A 84 -5.16 -11.22 -5.71
N VAL A 85 -4.46 -10.25 -5.11
CA VAL A 85 -4.16 -8.95 -5.74
C VAL A 85 -3.31 -9.15 -7.01
N ALA A 86 -2.28 -10.00 -6.96
CA ALA A 86 -1.42 -10.28 -8.11
C ALA A 86 -2.21 -10.83 -9.30
N TYR A 87 -3.07 -11.79 -9.06
CA TYR A 87 -3.94 -12.35 -10.12
C TYR A 87 -4.99 -11.35 -10.61
N ALA A 88 -5.53 -10.49 -9.72
CA ALA A 88 -6.45 -9.44 -10.13
C ALA A 88 -5.75 -8.40 -11.05
N VAL A 89 -4.53 -8.01 -10.72
CA VAL A 89 -3.68 -7.12 -11.55
C VAL A 89 -3.38 -7.80 -12.89
N ALA A 90 -2.96 -9.07 -12.87
CA ALA A 90 -2.73 -9.85 -14.09
C ALA A 90 -3.96 -9.87 -15.00
N GLY A 91 -5.15 -10.09 -14.44
CA GLY A 91 -6.43 -10.06 -15.16
C GLY A 91 -6.74 -8.71 -15.79
N LYS A 92 -6.49 -7.58 -15.09
CA LYS A 92 -6.64 -6.22 -15.65
C LYS A 92 -5.66 -5.94 -16.81
N LEU A 93 -4.49 -6.58 -16.79
CA LEU A 93 -3.50 -6.50 -17.87
C LEU A 93 -3.77 -7.51 -19.01
N GLY A 94 -4.82 -8.34 -18.91
CA GLY A 94 -5.24 -9.30 -19.94
C GLY A 94 -4.57 -10.67 -19.85
N TYR A 95 -3.90 -11.00 -18.74
CA TYR A 95 -3.29 -12.32 -18.51
C TYR A 95 -4.28 -13.25 -17.81
N ALA A 96 -4.45 -14.46 -18.35
CA ALA A 96 -5.16 -15.52 -17.67
C ALA A 96 -4.30 -16.11 -16.52
N PRO A 97 -4.89 -16.80 -15.53
CA PRO A 97 -4.10 -17.37 -14.43
C PRO A 97 -2.96 -18.30 -14.89
N GLY A 98 -3.17 -19.08 -15.96
CA GLY A 98 -2.14 -19.94 -16.55
C GLY A 98 -1.01 -19.20 -17.30
N ASP A 99 -1.13 -17.89 -17.46
CA ASP A 99 -0.08 -17.04 -18.04
C ASP A 99 0.79 -16.37 -16.97
N VAL A 100 0.42 -16.50 -15.70
CA VAL A 100 1.21 -16.02 -14.57
C VAL A 100 2.21 -17.07 -14.15
N THR A 101 3.47 -16.67 -14.03
CA THR A 101 4.55 -17.49 -13.47
C THR A 101 5.09 -16.84 -12.21
N TRP A 102 5.41 -17.62 -11.19
CA TRP A 102 5.93 -17.12 -9.94
C TRP A 102 7.43 -17.34 -9.83
N ALA A 103 8.14 -16.29 -9.40
CA ALA A 103 9.56 -16.32 -9.04
C ALA A 103 9.70 -16.14 -7.52
N ARG A 104 10.72 -16.78 -6.93
CA ARG A 104 11.06 -16.58 -5.52
C ARG A 104 12.26 -15.66 -5.42
N VAL A 105 12.08 -14.51 -4.77
CA VAL A 105 13.09 -13.46 -4.61
C VAL A 105 13.05 -12.96 -3.17
N LYS A 106 14.19 -12.99 -2.49
CA LYS A 106 14.27 -12.50 -1.11
C LYS A 106 13.98 -11.00 -1.05
N PHE A 107 13.32 -10.59 0.02
CA PHE A 107 12.88 -9.20 0.26
C PHE A 107 14.01 -8.18 0.06
N ASP A 108 15.17 -8.40 0.67
CA ASP A 108 16.33 -7.52 0.57
C ASP A 108 16.91 -7.45 -0.85
N THR A 109 16.89 -8.56 -1.57
CA THR A 109 17.32 -8.64 -2.98
C THR A 109 16.35 -7.88 -3.90
N ALA A 110 15.05 -7.98 -3.65
CA ALA A 110 14.03 -7.28 -4.43
C ALA A 110 14.18 -5.75 -4.33
N VAL A 111 14.44 -5.20 -3.14
CA VAL A 111 14.60 -3.74 -2.93
C VAL A 111 16.00 -3.22 -3.29
N ALA A 112 16.98 -4.08 -3.48
CA ALA A 112 18.34 -3.68 -3.84
C ALA A 112 18.39 -3.08 -5.26
N PRO A 113 19.31 -2.14 -5.57
CA PRO A 113 19.53 -1.68 -6.93
C PRO A 113 19.96 -2.80 -7.89
N GLY A 114 19.64 -2.67 -9.17
CA GLY A 114 20.05 -3.59 -10.23
C GLY A 114 18.88 -4.28 -10.91
N PRO A 115 19.14 -4.96 -12.03
CA PRO A 115 18.12 -5.56 -12.88
C PRO A 115 17.35 -6.65 -12.13
N LYS A 116 16.04 -6.73 -12.36
CA LYS A 116 15.13 -7.71 -11.76
C LYS A 116 14.89 -8.86 -12.73
N ASN A 117 14.59 -10.04 -12.18
CA ASN A 117 14.22 -11.23 -12.94
C ASN A 117 12.70 -11.48 -12.98
N PHE A 118 11.90 -10.46 -12.67
CA PHE A 118 10.43 -10.48 -12.63
C PHE A 118 9.87 -9.22 -13.32
N ASP A 119 8.59 -9.26 -13.67
CA ASP A 119 7.87 -8.12 -14.23
C ASP A 119 7.38 -7.19 -13.12
N PHE A 120 6.87 -7.74 -12.03
CA PHE A 120 6.69 -7.06 -10.74
C PHE A 120 6.81 -8.04 -9.57
N ASP A 121 7.08 -7.51 -8.39
CA ASP A 121 7.13 -8.24 -7.13
C ASP A 121 6.05 -7.73 -6.17
N ILE A 122 5.45 -8.63 -5.40
CA ILE A 122 4.44 -8.33 -4.39
C ILE A 122 4.79 -9.06 -3.09
N ASN A 123 5.22 -8.30 -2.09
CA ASN A 123 5.67 -8.83 -0.80
C ASN A 123 5.73 -7.73 0.26
N GLN A 124 4.60 -7.13 0.60
CA GLN A 124 4.44 -6.09 1.60
C GLN A 124 5.47 -4.95 1.47
N PHE A 125 5.77 -4.54 0.24
CA PHE A 125 6.74 -3.48 -0.01
C PHE A 125 6.13 -2.10 0.25
N SER A 126 6.48 -1.51 1.39
CA SER A 126 6.15 -0.11 1.68
C SER A 126 6.83 0.82 0.68
N ILE A 127 6.05 1.70 0.09
CA ILE A 127 6.52 2.75 -0.81
C ILE A 127 7.27 3.80 0.02
N THR A 128 8.58 3.91 -0.15
CA THR A 128 9.41 4.92 0.52
C THR A 128 10.27 5.68 -0.47
N GLU A 129 10.59 6.94 -0.16
CA GLU A 129 11.48 7.75 -1.02
C GLU A 129 12.89 7.15 -1.12
N GLU A 130 13.33 6.42 -0.10
CA GLU A 130 14.59 5.69 -0.12
C GLU A 130 14.56 4.58 -1.18
N ARG A 131 13.53 3.72 -1.14
CA ARG A 131 13.37 2.60 -2.08
C ARG A 131 13.14 3.08 -3.51
N LYS A 132 12.40 4.17 -3.72
CA LYS A 132 12.18 4.78 -5.04
C LYS A 132 13.47 5.21 -5.77
N ARG A 133 14.60 5.34 -5.07
CA ARG A 133 15.89 5.59 -5.72
C ARG A 133 16.45 4.36 -6.42
N ALA A 134 16.07 3.16 -5.98
CA ALA A 134 16.58 1.89 -6.46
C ALA A 134 15.59 1.11 -7.35
N VAL A 135 14.30 1.28 -7.14
CA VAL A 135 13.21 0.54 -7.78
C VAL A 135 12.04 1.45 -8.10
N ASP A 136 11.14 1.01 -8.98
CA ASP A 136 9.86 1.66 -9.20
C ASP A 136 8.76 0.99 -8.37
N PHE A 137 7.67 1.72 -8.15
CA PHE A 137 6.47 1.23 -7.49
C PHE A 137 5.23 1.54 -8.32
N SER A 138 4.24 0.65 -8.22
CA SER A 138 2.89 0.94 -8.67
C SER A 138 2.20 1.97 -7.77
N SER A 139 0.99 2.40 -8.17
CA SER A 139 0.02 2.98 -7.24
C SER A 139 -0.18 2.07 -6.02
N PRO A 140 -0.48 2.64 -4.83
CA PRO A 140 -0.64 1.86 -3.60
C PRO A 140 -1.86 0.93 -3.67
N TYR A 141 -1.69 -0.34 -3.26
CA TYR A 141 -2.81 -1.30 -3.19
C TYR A 141 -3.32 -1.52 -1.76
N HIS A 142 -2.54 -1.19 -0.71
CA HIS A 142 -2.94 -1.37 0.69
C HIS A 142 -2.32 -0.30 1.59
N LEU A 143 -3.07 0.16 2.60
CA LEU A 143 -2.55 1.01 3.68
C LEU A 143 -2.28 0.17 4.91
N VAL A 144 -1.13 0.37 5.55
CA VAL A 144 -0.67 -0.46 6.65
C VAL A 144 -0.20 0.36 7.84
N ARG A 145 -0.21 -0.25 9.01
CA ARG A 145 0.36 0.26 10.27
C ARG A 145 1.35 -0.76 10.82
N GLN A 146 2.34 -0.29 11.54
CA GLN A 146 3.28 -1.13 12.26
C GLN A 146 2.73 -1.50 13.64
N ALA A 147 2.98 -2.71 14.12
CA ALA A 147 2.54 -3.18 15.42
C ALA A 147 3.67 -3.89 16.17
N VAL A 148 3.60 -3.84 17.49
CA VAL A 148 4.50 -4.55 18.39
C VAL A 148 3.80 -5.78 18.93
N ILE A 149 4.41 -6.95 18.81
CA ILE A 149 3.97 -8.19 19.46
C ILE A 149 4.97 -8.61 20.54
N ALA A 150 4.47 -9.27 21.58
CA ALA A 150 5.27 -9.76 22.69
C ALA A 150 4.67 -11.03 23.31
N PRO A 151 5.43 -11.85 24.04
CA PRO A 151 4.85 -12.92 24.85
C PRO A 151 3.82 -12.37 25.84
N LYS A 152 2.69 -13.06 26.03
CA LYS A 152 1.63 -12.65 27.00
C LYS A 152 2.16 -12.48 28.42
N SER A 153 3.15 -13.28 28.82
CA SER A 153 3.85 -13.18 30.09
C SER A 153 5.08 -12.26 30.05
N GLY A 154 5.35 -11.61 28.89
CA GLY A 154 6.50 -10.77 28.70
C GLY A 154 6.40 -9.42 29.40
N LYS A 155 7.56 -8.80 29.67
CA LYS A 155 7.65 -7.54 30.45
C LYS A 155 7.02 -6.33 29.77
N ILE A 156 6.74 -6.40 28.46
CA ILE A 156 6.07 -5.33 27.72
C ILE A 156 4.61 -5.65 27.37
N ALA A 157 4.10 -6.83 27.73
CA ALA A 157 2.69 -7.15 27.59
C ALA A 157 1.83 -6.17 28.40
N GLY A 158 0.73 -5.69 27.81
CA GLY A 158 -0.17 -4.74 28.46
C GLY A 158 0.37 -3.31 28.60
N LYS A 159 1.58 -3.00 28.11
CA LYS A 159 2.09 -1.63 28.02
C LYS A 159 1.30 -0.84 27.00
N LYS A 160 1.13 0.48 27.23
CA LYS A 160 0.26 1.33 26.41
C LYS A 160 0.97 2.54 25.82
N SER A 161 2.22 2.78 26.22
CA SER A 161 2.96 3.96 25.74
C SER A 161 4.28 3.59 25.07
N LEU A 162 4.72 4.42 24.13
CA LEU A 162 6.04 4.29 23.50
C LEU A 162 7.18 4.37 24.55
N ALA A 163 6.98 5.19 25.59
CA ALA A 163 7.95 5.35 26.67
C ALA A 163 8.22 4.03 27.42
N ASP A 164 7.19 3.22 27.62
CA ASP A 164 7.30 1.91 28.27
C ASP A 164 8.14 0.91 27.45
N LEU A 165 8.20 1.09 26.14
CA LEU A 165 8.93 0.20 25.24
C LEU A 165 10.41 0.56 25.09
N ARG A 166 10.83 1.76 25.51
CA ARG A 166 12.22 2.22 25.33
C ARG A 166 13.27 1.38 26.06
N GLY A 167 12.88 0.68 27.11
CA GLY A 167 13.75 -0.22 27.86
C GLY A 167 13.74 -1.67 27.34
N ALA A 168 12.94 -1.97 26.34
CA ALA A 168 12.79 -3.31 25.79
C ALA A 168 13.84 -3.62 24.71
N LYS A 169 14.20 -4.89 24.61
CA LYS A 169 14.95 -5.43 23.48
C LYS A 169 13.97 -5.69 22.35
N LEU A 170 13.99 -4.86 21.32
CA LEU A 170 13.09 -4.97 20.19
C LEU A 170 13.82 -5.53 18.96
N GLY A 171 13.10 -6.24 18.10
CA GLY A 171 13.63 -6.78 16.85
C GLY A 171 12.68 -6.62 15.68
N ALA A 172 13.25 -6.70 14.48
CA ALA A 172 12.54 -6.72 13.21
C ALA A 172 13.38 -7.37 12.10
N GLN A 173 12.77 -7.70 10.98
CA GLN A 173 13.51 -8.14 9.80
C GLN A 173 14.34 -6.99 9.23
N VAL A 174 15.53 -7.31 8.72
CA VAL A 174 16.44 -6.34 8.10
C VAL A 174 15.81 -5.66 6.87
N GLY A 175 16.11 -4.37 6.70
CA GLY A 175 15.64 -3.60 5.52
C GLY A 175 14.16 -3.23 5.52
N THR A 176 13.40 -3.53 6.61
CA THR A 176 11.97 -3.24 6.71
C THR A 176 11.68 -1.86 7.31
N THR A 177 10.50 -1.34 7.02
CA THR A 177 9.93 -0.16 7.69
C THR A 177 9.64 -0.44 9.16
N SER A 178 9.42 -1.71 9.56
CA SER A 178 9.34 -2.14 10.95
C SER A 178 10.60 -1.80 11.74
N TYR A 179 11.80 -2.05 11.18
CA TYR A 179 13.05 -1.62 11.79
C TYR A 179 13.16 -0.09 11.90
N GLN A 180 12.75 0.63 10.84
CA GLN A 180 12.71 2.09 10.86
C GLN A 180 11.74 2.61 11.92
N ALA A 181 10.57 1.99 12.06
CA ALA A 181 9.57 2.34 13.08
C ALA A 181 10.13 2.15 14.51
N ILE A 182 10.89 1.07 14.77
CA ILE A 182 11.55 0.92 16.06
C ILE A 182 12.50 2.10 16.32
N THR A 183 13.36 2.42 15.36
CA THR A 183 14.44 3.41 15.55
C THR A 183 13.93 4.85 15.57
N GLN A 184 12.89 5.17 14.80
CA GLN A 184 12.39 6.54 14.60
C GLN A 184 11.20 6.89 15.50
N VAL A 185 10.34 5.91 15.82
CA VAL A 185 9.11 6.12 16.59
C VAL A 185 9.32 5.71 18.05
N ILE A 186 9.71 4.46 18.32
CA ILE A 186 9.89 3.96 19.70
C ILE A 186 11.16 4.54 20.32
N LYS A 187 12.25 4.61 19.57
CA LYS A 187 13.57 5.12 20.02
C LYS A 187 14.08 4.40 21.26
N PRO A 188 14.28 3.07 21.20
CA PRO A 188 14.71 2.30 22.35
C PRO A 188 16.12 2.71 22.80
N LYS A 189 16.42 2.45 24.10
CA LYS A 189 17.74 2.73 24.70
C LYS A 189 18.85 1.83 24.16
N THR A 190 18.50 0.65 23.66
CA THR A 190 19.43 -0.33 23.07
C THR A 190 19.16 -0.45 21.58
N LYS A 191 20.22 -0.71 20.79
CA LYS A 191 20.07 -0.93 19.34
C LYS A 191 19.13 -2.10 19.09
N PRO A 192 18.14 -1.95 18.20
CA PRO A 192 17.24 -3.04 17.83
C PRO A 192 18.01 -4.21 17.20
N GLN A 193 17.55 -5.43 17.47
CA GLN A 193 18.07 -6.63 16.82
C GLN A 193 17.50 -6.78 15.42
N VAL A 194 18.31 -7.21 14.46
CA VAL A 194 17.89 -7.44 13.08
C VAL A 194 18.04 -8.90 12.70
N TYR A 195 17.09 -9.41 11.95
CA TYR A 195 17.00 -10.80 11.54
C TYR A 195 16.83 -10.88 10.02
N ASN A 196 17.30 -11.96 9.40
CA ASN A 196 17.20 -12.13 7.95
C ASN A 196 15.77 -12.44 7.48
N SER A 197 14.94 -13.00 8.36
CA SER A 197 13.55 -13.33 8.08
C SER A 197 12.66 -13.10 9.30
N ASN A 198 11.34 -13.02 9.06
CA ASN A 198 10.37 -13.01 10.14
C ASN A 198 10.40 -14.32 10.95
N ASP A 199 10.74 -15.46 10.34
CA ASP A 199 10.88 -16.74 11.05
C ASP A 199 12.02 -16.70 12.07
N ASP A 200 13.16 -16.12 11.71
CA ASP A 200 14.28 -15.98 12.65
C ASP A 200 13.91 -15.02 13.79
N ALA A 201 13.21 -13.93 13.48
CA ALA A 201 12.73 -12.97 14.48
C ALA A 201 11.69 -13.60 15.43
N LYS A 202 10.75 -14.42 14.91
CA LYS A 202 9.79 -15.19 15.72
C LYS A 202 10.49 -16.16 16.66
N LYS A 203 11.50 -16.92 16.17
CA LYS A 203 12.32 -17.81 17.02
C LYS A 203 13.05 -17.04 18.11
N ALA A 204 13.58 -15.87 17.79
CA ALA A 204 14.26 -15.03 18.79
C ALA A 204 13.29 -14.51 19.87
N LEU A 205 12.04 -14.19 19.49
CA LEU A 205 10.98 -13.82 20.44
C LEU A 205 10.62 -15.00 21.35
N GLN A 206 10.40 -16.19 20.80
CA GLN A 206 10.11 -17.42 21.56
C GLN A 206 11.23 -17.79 22.53
N ASN A 207 12.48 -17.60 22.13
CA ASN A 207 13.65 -17.89 22.94
C ASN A 207 13.99 -16.79 23.98
N GLY A 208 13.18 -15.71 24.05
CA GLY A 208 13.42 -14.60 24.99
C GLY A 208 14.66 -13.76 24.66
N GLN A 209 15.20 -13.86 23.45
CA GLN A 209 16.33 -13.05 22.99
C GLN A 209 15.91 -11.59 22.75
N ILE A 210 14.65 -11.38 22.34
CA ILE A 210 13.98 -10.08 22.26
C ILE A 210 12.72 -10.09 23.12
N ASP A 211 12.32 -8.90 23.59
CA ASP A 211 11.11 -8.71 24.39
C ASP A 211 9.89 -8.42 23.51
N GLY A 212 10.13 -7.92 22.30
CA GLY A 212 9.08 -7.62 21.31
C GLY A 212 9.62 -7.66 19.91
N LEU A 213 8.72 -8.05 18.98
CA LEU A 213 8.93 -8.06 17.54
C LEU A 213 8.01 -7.03 16.91
N VAL A 214 8.53 -6.23 15.99
CA VAL A 214 7.74 -5.25 15.23
C VAL A 214 7.55 -5.76 13.82
N VAL A 215 6.30 -5.77 13.39
CA VAL A 215 5.84 -6.23 12.07
C VAL A 215 4.63 -5.42 11.62
N ASP A 216 4.22 -5.58 10.39
CA ASP A 216 2.96 -5.03 9.88
C ASP A 216 1.77 -5.56 10.67
N LEU A 217 0.76 -4.73 10.89
CA LEU A 217 -0.39 -5.07 11.73
C LEU A 217 -1.13 -6.33 11.29
N PRO A 218 -1.40 -6.59 9.98
CA PRO A 218 -2.01 -7.85 9.56
C PRO A 218 -1.13 -9.06 9.88
N THR A 219 0.18 -8.94 9.71
CA THR A 219 1.16 -9.97 10.08
C THR A 219 1.15 -10.21 11.59
N ALA A 220 1.07 -9.15 12.41
CA ALA A 220 0.95 -9.26 13.87
C ALA A 220 -0.28 -10.07 14.29
N PHE A 221 -1.44 -9.81 13.68
CA PHE A 221 -2.66 -10.58 13.96
C PHE A 221 -2.51 -12.05 13.60
N TYR A 222 -1.92 -12.35 12.44
CA TYR A 222 -1.69 -13.74 12.03
C TYR A 222 -0.71 -14.46 12.97
N ILE A 223 0.42 -13.84 13.30
CA ILE A 223 1.41 -14.42 14.21
C ILE A 223 0.78 -14.72 15.57
N THR A 224 0.08 -13.75 16.16
CA THR A 224 -0.50 -13.93 17.51
C THR A 224 -1.74 -14.81 17.55
N GLY A 225 -2.47 -14.91 16.44
CA GLY A 225 -3.70 -15.71 16.35
C GLY A 225 -3.49 -17.15 15.87
N ALA A 226 -2.45 -17.41 15.08
CA ALA A 226 -2.28 -18.70 14.42
C ALA A 226 -0.92 -19.38 14.70
N GLU A 227 0.18 -18.61 14.78
CA GLU A 227 1.52 -19.19 14.87
C GLU A 227 2.08 -19.21 16.30
N LEU A 228 2.02 -18.08 16.99
CA LEU A 228 2.53 -17.89 18.35
C LEU A 228 1.40 -17.48 19.30
N THR A 229 0.49 -18.40 19.58
CA THR A 229 -0.75 -18.12 20.35
C THR A 229 -0.50 -17.75 21.81
N ASP A 230 0.71 -17.91 22.30
CA ASP A 230 1.19 -17.44 23.60
C ASP A 230 1.66 -15.98 23.57
N THR A 231 1.60 -15.32 22.42
CA THR A 231 1.91 -13.91 22.22
C THR A 231 0.67 -13.04 22.12
N THR A 232 0.85 -11.74 22.23
CA THR A 232 -0.20 -10.72 22.11
C THR A 232 0.30 -9.52 21.33
N ILE A 233 -0.61 -8.79 20.70
CA ILE A 233 -0.33 -7.47 20.17
C ILE A 233 -0.30 -6.49 21.35
N VAL A 234 0.85 -5.87 21.60
CA VAL A 234 1.03 -4.83 22.61
C VAL A 234 0.30 -3.56 22.20
N GLY A 235 0.42 -3.20 20.91
CA GLY A 235 -0.29 -2.09 20.29
C GLY A 235 0.25 -1.80 18.90
N GLN A 236 -0.49 -0.98 18.15
CA GLN A 236 0.00 -0.42 16.89
C GLN A 236 0.74 0.89 17.14
N LEU A 237 1.75 1.16 16.33
CA LEU A 237 2.53 2.39 16.42
C LEU A 237 1.75 3.56 15.85
N PRO A 238 1.90 4.78 16.41
CA PRO A 238 1.30 5.97 15.84
C PRO A 238 1.87 6.23 14.44
N GLN A 239 1.02 6.74 13.58
CA GLN A 239 1.44 7.14 12.25
C GLN A 239 2.23 8.46 12.34
N VAL A 240 3.42 8.46 11.73
CA VAL A 240 4.27 9.64 11.63
C VAL A 240 4.40 10.02 10.16
N GLY A 241 3.91 11.20 9.78
CA GLY A 241 3.92 11.67 8.39
C GLY A 241 2.79 11.08 7.53
N ALA A 242 3.07 10.87 6.24
CA ALA A 242 2.12 10.27 5.31
C ALA A 242 1.79 8.81 5.69
N PRO A 243 0.57 8.32 5.37
CA PRO A 243 0.22 6.93 5.58
C PRO A 243 1.21 5.98 4.89
N GLU A 244 1.64 4.94 5.62
CA GLU A 244 2.43 3.87 5.04
C GLU A 244 1.55 3.05 4.10
N ALA A 245 2.04 2.79 2.90
CA ALA A 245 1.30 2.09 1.86
C ALA A 245 2.16 1.08 1.13
N PHE A 246 1.60 -0.07 0.79
CA PHE A 246 2.24 -1.07 -0.05
C PHE A 246 2.00 -0.80 -1.54
N GLY A 247 3.05 -0.99 -2.36
CA GLY A 247 3.01 -0.95 -3.81
C GLY A 247 3.67 -2.18 -4.41
N LEU A 248 3.26 -2.52 -5.63
CA LEU A 248 3.96 -3.53 -6.42
C LEU A 248 5.32 -2.96 -6.83
N LEU A 249 6.38 -3.73 -6.59
CA LEU A 249 7.75 -3.33 -6.87
C LEU A 249 8.14 -3.74 -8.29
N LEU A 250 8.75 -2.84 -9.03
CA LEU A 250 9.24 -3.09 -10.39
C LEU A 250 10.72 -2.68 -10.51
N ASP A 251 11.36 -3.14 -11.56
CA ASP A 251 12.69 -2.65 -11.91
C ASP A 251 12.68 -1.13 -12.11
N ARG A 252 13.78 -0.46 -11.78
CA ARG A 252 13.90 0.98 -11.94
C ARG A 252 13.76 1.39 -13.39
N GLY A 253 12.81 2.28 -13.69
CA GLY A 253 12.47 2.72 -15.03
C GLY A 253 11.72 1.67 -15.86
N SER A 254 11.05 0.71 -15.22
CA SER A 254 10.28 -0.32 -15.90
C SER A 254 9.19 0.28 -16.80
N PRO A 255 9.14 -0.12 -18.08
CA PRO A 255 8.07 0.31 -18.97
C PRO A 255 6.67 -0.21 -18.56
N LEU A 256 6.62 -1.16 -17.62
CA LEU A 256 5.38 -1.72 -17.09
C LEU A 256 4.77 -0.86 -15.98
N THR A 257 5.54 0.05 -15.35
CA THR A 257 5.12 0.78 -14.14
C THR A 257 3.80 1.51 -14.32
N ALA A 258 3.60 2.21 -15.44
CA ALA A 258 2.35 2.94 -15.70
C ALA A 258 1.15 1.99 -15.88
N CYS A 259 1.34 0.87 -16.59
CA CYS A 259 0.26 -0.10 -16.83
C CYS A 259 -0.11 -0.86 -15.55
N VAL A 260 0.87 -1.25 -14.77
CA VAL A 260 0.65 -1.92 -13.46
C VAL A 260 -0.04 -0.97 -12.49
N SER A 261 0.37 0.32 -12.44
CA SER A 261 -0.30 1.35 -11.65
C SER A 261 -1.76 1.52 -12.08
N GLY A 262 -2.02 1.65 -13.39
CA GLY A 262 -3.38 1.76 -13.92
C GLY A 262 -4.27 0.56 -13.59
N ALA A 263 -3.71 -0.65 -13.59
CA ALA A 263 -4.44 -1.85 -13.16
C ALA A 263 -4.79 -1.80 -11.67
N VAL A 264 -3.85 -1.40 -10.80
CA VAL A 264 -4.11 -1.21 -9.37
C VAL A 264 -5.18 -0.14 -9.12
N ASP A 265 -5.11 1.00 -9.82
CA ASP A 265 -6.08 2.09 -9.67
C ASP A 265 -7.49 1.66 -10.10
N GLN A 266 -7.63 0.88 -11.18
CA GLN A 266 -8.90 0.29 -11.58
C GLN A 266 -9.47 -0.66 -10.51
N LEU A 267 -8.62 -1.55 -9.94
CA LEU A 267 -9.03 -2.48 -8.90
C LEU A 267 -9.43 -1.78 -7.59
N ARG A 268 -8.83 -0.64 -7.30
CA ARG A 268 -9.25 0.23 -6.19
C ARG A 268 -10.60 0.90 -6.50
N GLY A 269 -10.72 1.46 -7.70
CA GLY A 269 -11.90 2.19 -8.14
C GLY A 269 -13.16 1.31 -8.26
N ASP A 270 -13.04 0.06 -8.70
CA ASP A 270 -14.15 -0.89 -8.80
C ASP A 270 -14.44 -1.67 -7.50
N GLY A 271 -13.67 -1.38 -6.44
CA GLY A 271 -13.84 -1.98 -5.13
C GLY A 271 -13.30 -3.40 -4.99
N THR A 272 -12.58 -3.93 -5.97
CA THR A 272 -11.99 -5.27 -5.91
C THR A 272 -10.98 -5.38 -4.77
N ILE A 273 -10.05 -4.42 -4.63
CA ILE A 273 -9.07 -4.40 -3.52
C ILE A 273 -9.80 -4.46 -2.17
N LYS A 274 -10.82 -3.62 -1.97
CA LYS A 274 -11.61 -3.61 -0.73
C LYS A 274 -12.26 -4.96 -0.42
N LYS A 275 -12.78 -5.65 -1.43
CA LYS A 275 -13.36 -7.01 -1.26
C LYS A 275 -12.29 -8.02 -0.87
N LEU A 276 -11.09 -7.93 -1.45
CA LEU A 276 -9.96 -8.80 -1.11
C LEU A 276 -9.45 -8.52 0.32
N GLU A 277 -9.37 -7.26 0.74
CA GLU A 277 -9.07 -6.90 2.14
C GLU A 277 -10.10 -7.51 3.09
N GLN A 278 -11.39 -7.36 2.80
CA GLN A 278 -12.46 -7.94 3.61
C GLN A 278 -12.39 -9.47 3.69
N LYS A 279 -12.01 -10.13 2.60
CA LYS A 279 -11.90 -11.60 2.56
C LYS A 279 -10.71 -12.11 3.37
N TRP A 280 -9.55 -11.50 3.20
CA TRP A 280 -8.29 -12.05 3.67
C TRP A 280 -7.74 -11.37 4.93
N LEU A 281 -8.09 -10.10 5.14
CA LEU A 281 -7.59 -9.29 6.24
C LEU A 281 -8.71 -8.88 7.25
N ALA A 282 -9.90 -9.49 7.17
CA ALA A 282 -11.06 -9.13 8.01
C ALA A 282 -10.81 -9.24 9.53
N GLN A 283 -9.82 -10.04 9.95
CA GLN A 283 -9.46 -10.16 11.37
C GLN A 283 -8.55 -9.02 11.86
N VAL A 284 -8.14 -8.12 10.98
CA VAL A 284 -7.36 -6.93 11.31
C VAL A 284 -8.31 -5.83 11.85
N ALA A 285 -9.02 -6.14 12.92
CA ALA A 285 -9.68 -5.11 13.72
C ALA A 285 -8.57 -4.30 14.41
N GLY A 286 -8.64 -2.96 14.36
CA GLY A 286 -7.57 -2.11 14.83
C GLY A 286 -7.05 -2.47 16.22
N ALA A 287 -5.75 -2.57 16.37
CA ALA A 287 -5.11 -2.67 17.67
C ALA A 287 -5.09 -1.29 18.35
N THR A 288 -5.01 -1.27 19.68
CA THR A 288 -4.88 -0.01 20.43
C THR A 288 -3.59 0.71 19.99
N GLU A 289 -3.70 2.00 19.70
CA GLU A 289 -2.54 2.82 19.37
C GLU A 289 -1.73 3.12 20.63
N LEU A 290 -0.40 2.95 20.55
CA LEU A 290 0.54 3.30 21.60
C LEU A 290 0.76 4.81 21.63
N THR A 291 0.65 5.42 22.79
CA THR A 291 0.78 6.88 23.00
C THR A 291 2.18 7.30 23.46
#